data_80872168ef769c29ed6c8dd52d374538
#
_entry.id   80872168ef769c29ed6c8dd52d374538
#
_cell.length_a   1.000
_cell.length_b   1.000
_cell.length_c   1.000
_cell.angle_alpha   90.00
_cell.angle_beta   90.00
_cell.angle_gamma   90.00
#
_symmetry.space_group_name_H-M   'P 1'
#
loop_
_entity.id
_entity.type
_entity.pdbx_description
1 polymer ?
#
loop_
_entity_poly.entity_id
_entity_poly.type
_entity_poly.pdbx_seq_one_letter_code
_entity_poly.pdbx_strand_id
1 'polypeptide(L)'
;MAFKLIDLPYADTALAPAISAETLSFHYGKHHQTYIDKMNAAIEGTDHANASMETIVAAARGSNQGLFNNAAQSWNHAFYWHSMAASETAPSDELKAKIDEAFGSVDALKEQLKARGVGHFASGWVWLAEKDGKLSIEETHDGDTLADSDFNPLLTVDVWEHAYYLDHQNKRPAYLDAVVDGKLNWAFASENLARGSAWTYPN
;
A
#
# COMPACT_ATOMS: atom_id res chain seq x y z
N MET A 1 -5.78 -9.34 20.95
CA MET A 1 -6.09 -10.44 19.99
C MET A 1 -4.94 -10.52 18.99
N ALA A 2 -4.60 -11.73 18.46
CA ALA A 2 -3.59 -11.82 17.40
C ALA A 2 -4.18 -11.33 16.08
N PHE A 3 -3.43 -10.52 15.34
CA PHE A 3 -3.79 -10.10 13.99
C PHE A 3 -3.72 -11.28 13.03
N LYS A 4 -4.58 -11.27 12.04
CA LYS A 4 -4.61 -12.29 10.98
C LYS A 4 -4.21 -11.67 9.66
N LEU A 5 -3.64 -12.49 8.77
CA LEU A 5 -3.48 -12.11 7.39
C LEU A 5 -4.88 -11.85 6.81
N ILE A 6 -5.08 -10.70 6.18
CA ILE A 6 -6.36 -10.39 5.52
C ILE A 6 -6.55 -11.31 4.30
N ASP A 7 -7.78 -11.60 3.95
CA ASP A 7 -8.06 -12.27 2.67
C ASP A 7 -7.75 -11.32 1.50
N LEU A 8 -7.19 -11.85 0.40
CA LEU A 8 -7.05 -11.09 -0.83
C LEU A 8 -8.44 -10.71 -1.37
N PRO A 9 -8.65 -9.45 -1.82
CA PRO A 9 -9.94 -9.02 -2.37
C PRO A 9 -10.23 -9.57 -3.77
N TYR A 10 -9.37 -10.45 -4.30
CA TYR A 10 -9.45 -11.09 -5.62
C TYR A 10 -8.74 -12.45 -5.61
N ALA A 11 -8.98 -13.26 -6.64
CA ALA A 11 -8.26 -14.52 -6.84
C ALA A 11 -6.76 -14.27 -7.08
N ASP A 12 -5.90 -15.18 -6.66
CA ASP A 12 -4.44 -15.09 -6.77
C ASP A 12 -3.93 -14.94 -8.22
N THR A 13 -4.73 -15.34 -9.21
CA THR A 13 -4.44 -15.20 -10.65
C THR A 13 -4.97 -13.89 -11.27
N ALA A 14 -5.74 -13.10 -10.54
CA ALA A 14 -6.50 -11.98 -11.11
C ALA A 14 -5.64 -10.76 -11.51
N LEU A 15 -4.45 -10.64 -10.95
CA LEU A 15 -3.53 -9.55 -11.28
C LEU A 15 -2.63 -9.85 -12.50
N ALA A 16 -2.64 -11.08 -12.99
CA ALA A 16 -1.85 -11.44 -14.18
C ALA A 16 -2.29 -10.61 -15.41
N PRO A 17 -1.36 -10.27 -16.33
CA PRO A 17 0.07 -10.58 -16.30
C PRO A 17 0.93 -9.59 -15.52
N ALA A 18 0.34 -8.56 -14.88
CA ALA A 18 1.09 -7.53 -14.14
C ALA A 18 1.83 -8.11 -12.93
N ILE A 19 1.14 -8.98 -12.16
CA ILE A 19 1.70 -9.73 -11.03
C ILE A 19 1.19 -11.16 -11.14
N SER A 20 2.10 -12.13 -11.19
CA SER A 20 1.78 -13.55 -11.30
C SER A 20 1.28 -14.13 -9.97
N ALA A 21 0.59 -15.28 -10.05
CA ALA A 21 0.23 -16.05 -8.86
C ALA A 21 1.48 -16.55 -8.10
N GLU A 22 2.59 -16.80 -8.79
CA GLU A 22 3.86 -17.16 -8.16
C GLU A 22 4.38 -16.00 -7.30
N THR A 23 4.43 -14.78 -7.83
CA THR A 23 4.79 -13.57 -7.05
C THR A 23 3.88 -13.40 -5.85
N LEU A 24 2.55 -13.54 -6.00
CA LEU A 24 1.61 -13.46 -4.89
C LEU A 24 1.85 -14.54 -3.84
N SER A 25 2.21 -15.78 -4.24
CA SER A 25 2.48 -16.87 -3.30
C SER A 25 3.64 -16.54 -2.34
N PHE A 26 4.64 -15.79 -2.80
CA PHE A 26 5.75 -15.30 -1.97
C PHE A 26 5.40 -13.98 -1.28
N HIS A 27 4.91 -12.99 -2.02
CA HIS A 27 4.72 -11.64 -1.53
C HIS A 27 3.61 -11.57 -0.46
N TYR A 28 2.44 -12.13 -0.76
CA TYR A 28 1.34 -12.24 0.20
C TYR A 28 1.54 -13.40 1.17
N GLY A 29 1.79 -14.62 0.65
CA GLY A 29 1.79 -15.84 1.46
C GLY A 29 3.05 -16.03 2.32
N LYS A 30 4.15 -15.33 2.08
CA LYS A 30 5.39 -15.42 2.85
C LYS A 30 5.79 -14.09 3.46
N HIS A 31 6.04 -13.04 2.66
CA HIS A 31 6.49 -11.74 3.19
C HIS A 31 5.45 -11.13 4.11
N HIS A 32 4.23 -10.91 3.64
CA HIS A 32 3.17 -10.29 4.43
C HIS A 32 2.82 -11.15 5.67
N GLN A 33 2.66 -12.47 5.51
CA GLN A 33 2.42 -13.38 6.64
C GLN A 33 3.54 -13.28 7.69
N THR A 34 4.81 -13.23 7.25
CA THR A 34 5.95 -13.16 8.18
C THR A 34 5.97 -11.85 8.98
N TYR A 35 5.58 -10.72 8.37
CA TYR A 35 5.47 -9.45 9.10
C TYR A 35 4.40 -9.54 10.20
N ILE A 36 3.24 -10.11 9.89
CA ILE A 36 2.16 -10.32 10.87
C ILE A 36 2.61 -11.26 11.99
N ASP A 37 3.23 -12.39 11.67
CA ASP A 37 3.70 -13.36 12.68
C ASP A 37 4.72 -12.73 13.63
N LYS A 38 5.69 -11.97 13.09
CA LYS A 38 6.71 -11.28 13.89
C LYS A 38 6.13 -10.16 14.75
N MET A 39 5.18 -9.39 14.20
CA MET A 39 4.47 -8.37 14.96
C MET A 39 3.68 -9.01 16.11
N ASN A 40 2.88 -10.04 15.83
CA ASN A 40 2.11 -10.76 16.85
C ASN A 40 3.00 -11.29 17.98
N ALA A 41 4.13 -11.91 17.63
CA ALA A 41 5.09 -12.40 18.63
C ALA A 41 5.68 -11.26 19.47
N ALA A 42 5.90 -10.09 18.86
CA ALA A 42 6.47 -8.93 19.56
C ALA A 42 5.47 -8.25 20.51
N ILE A 43 4.17 -8.31 20.25
CA ILE A 43 3.13 -7.69 21.09
C ILE A 43 2.55 -8.64 22.12
N GLU A 44 2.82 -9.94 22.05
CA GLU A 44 2.29 -10.93 22.98
C GLU A 44 2.70 -10.60 24.43
N GLY A 45 1.71 -10.55 25.32
CA GLY A 45 1.92 -10.23 26.75
C GLY A 45 2.28 -8.77 27.03
N THR A 46 2.23 -7.88 26.05
CA THR A 46 2.46 -6.44 26.22
C THR A 46 1.15 -5.63 26.27
N ASP A 47 1.23 -4.36 26.60
CA ASP A 47 0.10 -3.42 26.56
C ASP A 47 -0.47 -3.25 25.14
N HIS A 48 0.30 -3.61 24.12
CA HIS A 48 -0.12 -3.54 22.71
C HIS A 48 -0.95 -4.74 22.24
N ALA A 49 -1.10 -5.79 23.03
CA ALA A 49 -1.76 -7.05 22.64
C ALA A 49 -3.23 -6.89 22.19
N ASN A 50 -3.89 -5.78 22.57
CA ASN A 50 -5.27 -5.46 22.19
C ASN A 50 -5.40 -4.09 21.52
N ALA A 51 -4.30 -3.45 21.13
CA ALA A 51 -4.30 -2.19 20.42
C ALA A 51 -4.61 -2.41 18.92
N SER A 52 -5.06 -1.35 18.22
CA SER A 52 -5.15 -1.37 16.76
C SER A 52 -3.75 -1.37 16.14
N MET A 53 -3.63 -1.81 14.89
CA MET A 53 -2.35 -1.83 14.19
C MET A 53 -1.74 -0.42 14.07
N GLU A 54 -2.56 0.58 13.79
CA GLU A 54 -2.14 1.98 13.68
C GLU A 54 -1.61 2.50 15.03
N THR A 55 -2.24 2.11 16.13
CA THR A 55 -1.75 2.45 17.48
C THR A 55 -0.39 1.80 17.75
N ILE A 56 -0.20 0.54 17.33
CA ILE A 56 1.08 -0.16 17.46
C ILE A 56 2.16 0.52 16.62
N VAL A 57 1.85 0.87 15.37
CA VAL A 57 2.78 1.60 14.48
C VAL A 57 3.22 2.91 15.14
N ALA A 58 2.27 3.75 15.57
CA ALA A 58 2.56 5.02 16.20
C ALA A 58 3.40 4.88 17.49
N ALA A 59 3.07 3.92 18.35
CA ALA A 59 3.78 3.69 19.61
C ALA A 59 5.21 3.13 19.40
N ALA A 60 5.41 2.34 18.34
CA ALA A 60 6.70 1.75 18.03
C ALA A 60 7.64 2.70 17.29
N ARG A 61 7.11 3.71 16.59
CA ARG A 61 7.89 4.70 15.83
C ARG A 61 8.91 5.39 16.72
N GLY A 62 10.18 5.29 16.35
CA GLY A 62 11.29 5.89 17.08
C GLY A 62 11.64 5.25 18.43
N SER A 63 10.88 4.26 18.89
CA SER A 63 11.08 3.57 20.18
C SER A 63 11.46 2.10 20.03
N ASN A 64 10.86 1.37 19.07
CA ASN A 64 11.11 -0.05 18.81
C ASN A 64 11.09 -0.31 17.31
N GLN A 65 12.25 -0.17 16.67
CA GLN A 65 12.37 -0.30 15.20
C GLN A 65 11.92 -1.68 14.69
N GLY A 66 12.17 -2.74 15.44
CA GLY A 66 11.76 -4.10 15.04
C GLY A 66 10.24 -4.26 15.00
N LEU A 67 9.56 -3.77 16.03
CA LEU A 67 8.09 -3.77 16.08
C LEU A 67 7.52 -2.81 15.03
N PHE A 68 8.06 -1.61 14.92
CA PHE A 68 7.65 -0.64 13.91
C PHE A 68 7.70 -1.23 12.50
N ASN A 69 8.84 -1.79 12.10
CA ASN A 69 9.00 -2.35 10.76
C ASN A 69 7.97 -3.44 10.47
N ASN A 70 7.71 -4.36 11.41
CA ASN A 70 6.77 -5.46 11.17
C ASN A 70 5.32 -4.97 11.17
N ALA A 71 4.94 -4.05 12.06
CA ALA A 71 3.59 -3.49 12.11
C ALA A 71 3.29 -2.61 10.88
N ALA A 72 4.21 -1.70 10.53
CA ALA A 72 4.08 -0.83 9.36
C ALA A 72 4.02 -1.64 8.06
N GLN A 73 4.89 -2.64 7.88
CA GLN A 73 4.86 -3.50 6.70
C GLN A 73 3.59 -4.38 6.64
N SER A 74 3.07 -4.84 7.77
CA SER A 74 1.78 -5.53 7.80
C SER A 74 0.65 -4.64 7.30
N TRP A 75 0.62 -3.38 7.73
CA TRP A 75 -0.36 -2.40 7.30
C TRP A 75 -0.17 -2.02 5.81
N ASN A 76 1.06 -1.71 5.39
CA ASN A 76 1.38 -1.31 4.02
C ASN A 76 0.95 -2.39 3.02
N HIS A 77 1.27 -3.66 3.29
CA HIS A 77 0.90 -4.76 2.40
C HIS A 77 -0.61 -4.99 2.34
N ALA A 78 -1.32 -4.91 3.49
CA ALA A 78 -2.77 -5.01 3.48
C ALA A 78 -3.40 -3.90 2.64
N PHE A 79 -2.96 -2.66 2.82
CA PHE A 79 -3.41 -1.52 2.04
C PHE A 79 -3.08 -1.65 0.55
N TYR A 80 -1.90 -2.20 0.23
CA TYR A 80 -1.46 -2.45 -1.14
C TYR A 80 -2.37 -3.46 -1.86
N TRP A 81 -2.76 -4.55 -1.20
CA TRP A 81 -3.68 -5.51 -1.81
C TRP A 81 -5.02 -4.86 -2.17
N HIS A 82 -5.56 -4.00 -1.31
CA HIS A 82 -6.77 -3.24 -1.60
C HIS A 82 -6.56 -2.14 -2.64
N SER A 83 -5.34 -1.63 -2.80
CA SER A 83 -4.98 -0.62 -3.81
C SER A 83 -5.00 -1.16 -5.24
N MET A 84 -5.16 -2.48 -5.42
CA MET A 84 -5.26 -3.14 -6.72
C MET A 84 -6.61 -3.81 -6.91
N ALA A 85 -7.03 -3.95 -8.17
CA ALA A 85 -8.27 -4.60 -8.56
C ALA A 85 -8.06 -5.63 -9.67
N ALA A 86 -8.90 -6.69 -9.66
CA ALA A 86 -8.92 -7.71 -10.71
C ALA A 86 -9.30 -7.15 -12.08
N SER A 87 -10.21 -6.18 -12.11
CA SER A 87 -10.72 -5.51 -13.30
C SER A 87 -10.54 -4.01 -13.19
N GLU A 88 -10.56 -3.33 -14.31
CA GLU A 88 -10.48 -1.88 -14.37
C GLU A 88 -11.60 -1.22 -13.54
N THR A 89 -11.23 -0.21 -12.77
CA THR A 89 -12.14 0.63 -11.99
C THR A 89 -11.94 2.09 -12.41
N ALA A 90 -12.89 2.96 -12.05
CA ALA A 90 -12.80 4.39 -12.31
C ALA A 90 -12.90 5.19 -11.00
N PRO A 91 -12.24 6.35 -10.91
CA PRO A 91 -12.43 7.24 -9.77
C PRO A 91 -13.85 7.79 -9.75
N SER A 92 -14.39 8.07 -8.55
CA SER A 92 -15.61 8.85 -8.40
C SER A 92 -15.45 10.25 -8.99
N ASP A 93 -16.56 10.92 -9.28
CA ASP A 93 -16.54 12.30 -9.80
C ASP A 93 -15.77 13.24 -8.86
N GLU A 94 -15.91 13.06 -7.55
CA GLU A 94 -15.18 13.85 -6.54
C GLU A 94 -13.67 13.62 -6.59
N LEU A 95 -13.24 12.35 -6.59
CA LEU A 95 -11.82 12.01 -6.69
C LEU A 95 -11.25 12.49 -8.02
N LYS A 96 -12.00 12.31 -9.13
CA LYS A 96 -11.57 12.79 -10.44
C LYS A 96 -11.39 14.30 -10.46
N ALA A 97 -12.31 15.07 -9.90
CA ALA A 97 -12.18 16.53 -9.85
C ALA A 97 -10.93 16.97 -9.07
N LYS A 98 -10.64 16.31 -7.93
CA LYS A 98 -9.41 16.56 -7.17
C LYS A 98 -8.14 16.17 -7.93
N ILE A 99 -8.17 15.07 -8.68
CA ILE A 99 -7.07 14.65 -9.54
C ILE A 99 -6.84 15.67 -10.66
N ASP A 100 -7.89 16.12 -11.31
CA ASP A 100 -7.82 17.13 -12.38
C ASP A 100 -7.24 18.46 -11.84
N GLU A 101 -7.63 18.86 -10.63
CA GLU A 101 -7.09 20.05 -9.95
C GLU A 101 -5.60 19.91 -9.62
N ALA A 102 -5.18 18.77 -9.06
CA ALA A 102 -3.81 18.59 -8.55
C ALA A 102 -2.81 18.19 -9.65
N PHE A 103 -3.25 17.40 -10.63
CA PHE A 103 -2.37 16.77 -11.62
C PHE A 103 -2.74 17.05 -13.07
N GLY A 104 -3.92 17.63 -13.34
CA GLY A 104 -4.42 17.94 -14.66
C GLY A 104 -5.27 16.83 -15.29
N SER A 105 -4.99 15.56 -15.00
CA SER A 105 -5.79 14.40 -15.43
C SER A 105 -5.38 13.13 -14.69
N VAL A 106 -6.21 12.09 -14.79
CA VAL A 106 -5.88 10.75 -14.28
C VAL A 106 -4.62 10.18 -14.96
N ASP A 107 -4.48 10.37 -16.26
CA ASP A 107 -3.29 9.90 -16.99
C ASP A 107 -2.03 10.66 -16.55
N ALA A 108 -2.12 11.97 -16.33
CA ALA A 108 -0.99 12.75 -15.82
C ALA A 108 -0.59 12.32 -14.37
N LEU A 109 -1.57 11.98 -13.53
CA LEU A 109 -1.30 11.39 -12.21
C LEU A 109 -0.59 10.04 -12.35
N LYS A 110 -1.08 9.15 -13.22
CA LYS A 110 -0.44 7.83 -13.46
C LYS A 110 1.02 7.99 -13.89
N GLU A 111 1.31 8.89 -14.84
CA GLU A 111 2.68 9.16 -15.28
C GLU A 111 3.56 9.68 -14.13
N GLN A 112 3.03 10.54 -13.26
CA GLN A 112 3.77 11.04 -12.11
C GLN A 112 4.00 9.94 -11.05
N LEU A 113 3.01 9.07 -10.79
CA LEU A 113 3.18 7.91 -9.91
C LEU A 113 4.28 6.97 -10.42
N LYS A 114 4.27 6.67 -11.74
CA LYS A 114 5.31 5.85 -12.37
C LYS A 114 6.68 6.51 -12.24
N ALA A 115 6.78 7.80 -12.56
CA ALA A 115 8.04 8.54 -12.46
C ALA A 115 8.61 8.54 -11.03
N ARG A 116 7.76 8.74 -10.02
CA ARG A 116 8.16 8.67 -8.62
C ARG A 116 8.63 7.26 -8.24
N GLY A 117 7.88 6.21 -8.62
CA GLY A 117 8.25 4.83 -8.32
C GLY A 117 9.56 4.40 -9.01
N VAL A 118 9.82 4.86 -10.24
CA VAL A 118 11.11 4.63 -10.94
C VAL A 118 12.24 5.38 -10.25
N GLY A 119 12.00 6.64 -9.85
CA GLY A 119 12.99 7.50 -9.22
C GLY A 119 13.30 7.14 -7.77
N HIS A 120 12.41 6.43 -7.10
CA HIS A 120 12.61 6.01 -5.70
C HIS A 120 13.83 5.12 -5.57
N PHE A 121 14.84 5.59 -4.81
CA PHE A 121 16.07 4.83 -4.63
C PHE A 121 15.88 3.68 -3.63
N ALA A 122 16.30 2.46 -4.02
CA ALA A 122 16.19 1.23 -3.22
C ALA A 122 14.71 0.81 -2.96
N SER A 123 14.40 0.33 -1.77
CA SER A 123 13.09 -0.20 -1.37
C SER A 123 12.20 0.89 -0.80
N GLY A 124 10.91 0.81 -1.02
CA GLY A 124 9.95 1.74 -0.46
C GLY A 124 8.56 1.63 -1.06
N TRP A 125 7.78 2.68 -0.90
CA TRP A 125 6.38 2.76 -1.30
C TRP A 125 6.08 4.11 -1.93
N VAL A 126 5.21 4.12 -2.92
CA VAL A 126 4.69 5.36 -3.54
C VAL A 126 3.19 5.44 -3.27
N TRP A 127 2.74 6.58 -2.81
CA TRP A 127 1.38 6.81 -2.34
C TRP A 127 0.69 7.91 -3.13
N LEU A 128 -0.58 7.71 -3.45
CA LEU A 128 -1.50 8.82 -3.66
C LEU A 128 -2.14 9.12 -2.30
N ALA A 129 -2.02 10.33 -1.82
CA ALA A 129 -2.52 10.72 -0.51
C ALA A 129 -3.22 12.08 -0.56
N GLU A 130 -4.10 12.29 0.42
CA GLU A 130 -4.79 13.57 0.62
C GLU A 130 -4.35 14.17 1.96
N LYS A 131 -4.13 15.47 1.99
CA LYS A 131 -3.93 16.26 3.21
C LYS A 131 -4.50 17.67 3.02
N ASP A 132 -5.30 18.11 3.99
CA ASP A 132 -5.92 19.45 3.98
C ASP A 132 -6.71 19.75 2.68
N GLY A 133 -7.41 18.74 2.17
CA GLY A 133 -8.21 18.82 0.95
C GLY A 133 -7.42 18.71 -0.36
N LYS A 134 -6.10 18.56 -0.33
CA LYS A 134 -5.22 18.51 -1.50
C LYS A 134 -4.62 17.14 -1.71
N LEU A 135 -4.59 16.70 -2.97
CA LEU A 135 -3.90 15.47 -3.35
C LEU A 135 -2.41 15.72 -3.58
N SER A 136 -1.61 14.74 -3.17
CA SER A 136 -0.17 14.70 -3.44
C SER A 136 0.32 13.27 -3.68
N ILE A 137 1.51 13.16 -4.27
CA ILE A 137 2.23 11.89 -4.37
C ILE A 137 3.33 11.91 -3.31
N GLU A 138 3.22 11.01 -2.35
CA GLU A 138 4.18 10.83 -1.27
C GLU A 138 5.05 9.59 -1.51
N GLU A 139 6.21 9.56 -0.87
CA GLU A 139 7.13 8.43 -0.90
C GLU A 139 7.54 8.09 0.53
N THR A 140 7.57 6.80 0.86
CA THR A 140 8.16 6.33 2.12
C THR A 140 9.26 5.32 1.82
N HIS A 141 10.37 5.40 2.57
CA HIS A 141 11.54 4.56 2.37
C HIS A 141 11.46 3.28 3.20
N ASP A 142 11.95 2.17 2.65
CA ASP A 142 11.94 0.86 3.32
C ASP A 142 10.56 0.47 3.86
N GLY A 143 10.46 0.21 5.17
CA GLY A 143 9.22 -0.17 5.86
C GLY A 143 8.44 1.02 6.44
N ASP A 144 8.78 2.26 6.11
CA ASP A 144 8.03 3.42 6.59
C ASP A 144 6.62 3.49 5.98
N THR A 145 5.71 4.23 6.62
CA THR A 145 4.27 4.16 6.33
C THR A 145 3.58 5.52 6.52
N LEU A 146 2.43 5.68 5.89
CA LEU A 146 1.50 6.78 6.15
C LEU A 146 0.41 6.42 7.18
N ALA A 147 0.39 5.20 7.73
CA ALA A 147 -0.65 4.71 8.64
C ALA A 147 -0.85 5.55 9.91
N ASP A 148 0.20 6.19 10.39
CA ASP A 148 0.22 7.05 11.59
C ASP A 148 0.60 8.51 11.27
N SER A 149 0.47 8.91 10.00
CA SER A 149 0.76 10.26 9.52
C SER A 149 -0.49 11.15 9.50
N ASP A 150 -0.30 12.45 9.20
CA ASP A 150 -1.39 13.39 8.97
C ASP A 150 -2.00 13.28 7.56
N PHE A 151 -1.48 12.39 6.72
CA PHE A 151 -2.03 12.12 5.41
C PHE A 151 -3.15 11.09 5.48
N ASN A 152 -4.13 11.24 4.59
CA ASN A 152 -5.11 10.21 4.28
C ASN A 152 -4.65 9.45 3.03
N PRO A 153 -4.04 8.26 3.14
CA PRO A 153 -3.60 7.48 1.99
C PRO A 153 -4.82 6.97 1.20
N LEU A 154 -4.77 7.17 -0.12
CA LEU A 154 -5.83 6.74 -1.04
C LEU A 154 -5.45 5.47 -1.81
N LEU A 155 -4.21 5.37 -2.29
CA LEU A 155 -3.61 4.21 -2.95
C LEU A 155 -2.13 4.11 -2.61
N THR A 156 -1.58 2.92 -2.73
CA THR A 156 -0.13 2.70 -2.67
C THR A 156 0.35 1.71 -3.72
N VAL A 157 1.61 1.86 -4.10
CA VAL A 157 2.35 0.91 -4.94
C VAL A 157 3.64 0.54 -4.22
N ASP A 158 3.88 -0.76 -4.09
CA ASP A 158 5.10 -1.32 -3.54
C ASP A 158 6.23 -1.25 -4.57
N VAL A 159 7.37 -0.65 -4.22
CA VAL A 159 8.56 -0.60 -5.09
C VAL A 159 9.76 -1.37 -4.51
N TRP A 160 9.54 -2.22 -3.51
CA TRP A 160 10.48 -3.24 -3.12
C TRP A 160 10.69 -4.25 -4.24
N GLU A 161 11.90 -4.77 -4.41
CA GLU A 161 12.20 -5.75 -5.48
C GLU A 161 11.36 -7.03 -5.35
N HIS A 162 11.02 -7.46 -4.13
CA HIS A 162 10.18 -8.64 -3.95
C HIS A 162 8.77 -8.49 -4.56
N ALA A 163 8.30 -7.27 -4.79
CA ALA A 163 6.99 -7.03 -5.40
C ALA A 163 6.96 -7.37 -6.90
N TYR A 164 8.13 -7.37 -7.58
CA TYR A 164 8.16 -7.45 -9.04
C TYR A 164 9.30 -8.31 -9.64
N TYR A 165 10.29 -8.72 -8.85
CA TYR A 165 11.51 -9.32 -9.42
C TYR A 165 11.25 -10.65 -10.13
N LEU A 166 10.32 -11.48 -9.66
CA LEU A 166 9.99 -12.75 -10.31
C LEU A 166 9.38 -12.56 -11.70
N ASP A 167 8.56 -11.53 -11.88
CA ASP A 167 7.85 -11.27 -13.14
C ASP A 167 8.61 -10.32 -14.08
N HIS A 168 9.29 -9.32 -13.51
CA HIS A 168 9.88 -8.22 -14.27
C HIS A 168 11.39 -8.08 -14.09
N GLN A 169 12.03 -8.85 -13.22
CA GLN A 169 13.44 -8.78 -12.83
C GLN A 169 13.83 -7.33 -12.45
N ASN A 170 14.88 -6.79 -13.02
CA ASN A 170 15.35 -5.42 -12.77
C ASN A 170 14.52 -4.33 -13.49
N LYS A 171 13.45 -4.70 -14.18
CA LYS A 171 12.67 -3.77 -14.99
C LYS A 171 11.53 -3.14 -14.17
N ARG A 172 11.87 -2.42 -13.08
CA ARG A 172 10.87 -1.68 -12.28
C ARG A 172 9.94 -0.80 -13.12
N PRO A 173 10.39 -0.10 -14.19
CA PRO A 173 9.46 0.63 -15.05
C PRO A 173 8.37 -0.24 -15.65
N ALA A 174 8.69 -1.44 -16.15
CA ALA A 174 7.69 -2.33 -16.75
C ALA A 174 6.66 -2.84 -15.73
N TYR A 175 7.08 -3.12 -14.51
CA TYR A 175 6.16 -3.43 -13.41
C TYR A 175 5.22 -2.26 -13.10
N LEU A 176 5.77 -1.05 -12.99
CA LEU A 176 4.99 0.14 -12.70
C LEU A 176 4.00 0.45 -13.83
N ASP A 177 4.41 0.31 -15.10
CA ASP A 177 3.49 0.43 -16.24
C ASP A 177 2.33 -0.58 -16.11
N ALA A 178 2.63 -1.86 -15.84
CA ALA A 178 1.62 -2.90 -15.75
C ALA A 178 0.63 -2.68 -14.58
N VAL A 179 1.12 -2.26 -13.41
CA VAL A 179 0.28 -2.07 -12.22
C VAL A 179 -0.45 -0.73 -12.27
N VAL A 180 0.24 0.37 -12.56
CA VAL A 180 -0.36 1.71 -12.50
C VAL A 180 -1.37 1.92 -13.63
N ASP A 181 -1.09 1.41 -14.83
CA ASP A 181 -2.01 1.58 -15.96
C ASP A 181 -3.20 0.62 -15.90
N GLY A 182 -3.02 -0.59 -15.35
CA GLY A 182 -4.01 -1.65 -15.49
C GLY A 182 -4.62 -2.21 -14.22
N LYS A 183 -4.09 -1.90 -13.03
CA LYS A 183 -4.50 -2.59 -11.80
C LYS A 183 -4.88 -1.69 -10.62
N LEU A 184 -4.69 -0.36 -10.72
CA LEU A 184 -5.08 0.52 -9.61
C LEU A 184 -6.59 0.45 -9.33
N ASN A 185 -6.93 0.34 -8.05
CA ASN A 185 -8.31 0.28 -7.57
C ASN A 185 -8.84 1.68 -7.24
N TRP A 186 -9.32 2.37 -8.26
CA TRP A 186 -9.88 3.72 -8.11
C TRP A 186 -11.16 3.76 -7.27
N ALA A 187 -11.91 2.66 -7.18
CA ALA A 187 -13.06 2.56 -6.28
C ALA A 187 -12.60 2.63 -4.83
N PHE A 188 -11.57 1.87 -4.45
CA PHE A 188 -10.98 1.92 -3.12
C PHE A 188 -10.39 3.32 -2.80
N ALA A 189 -9.71 3.95 -3.78
CA ALA A 189 -9.23 5.33 -3.61
C ALA A 189 -10.38 6.31 -3.31
N SER A 190 -11.49 6.16 -4.02
CA SER A 190 -12.68 6.99 -3.84
C SER A 190 -13.34 6.78 -2.47
N GLU A 191 -13.40 5.52 -2.00
CA GLU A 191 -13.89 5.18 -0.66
C GLU A 191 -13.00 5.79 0.43
N ASN A 192 -11.67 5.75 0.27
CA ASN A 192 -10.73 6.35 1.23
C ASN A 192 -10.86 7.88 1.26
N LEU A 193 -11.02 8.52 0.10
CA LEU A 193 -11.28 9.95 0.04
C LEU A 193 -12.59 10.32 0.76
N ALA A 194 -13.68 9.61 0.47
CA ALA A 194 -14.99 9.85 1.09
C ALA A 194 -15.00 9.57 2.60
N ARG A 195 -14.15 8.67 3.09
CA ARG A 195 -13.98 8.39 4.53
C ARG A 195 -13.39 9.58 5.27
N GLY A 196 -12.50 10.35 4.62
CA GLY A 196 -11.87 11.53 5.21
C GLY A 196 -10.90 11.22 6.36
N SER A 197 -10.47 9.98 6.48
CA SER A 197 -9.50 9.52 7.48
C SER A 197 -8.74 8.30 6.94
N ALA A 198 -7.53 8.06 7.49
CA ALA A 198 -6.75 6.91 7.08
C ALA A 198 -7.55 5.59 7.22
N TRP A 199 -7.35 4.69 6.28
CA TRP A 199 -7.87 3.33 6.33
C TRP A 199 -7.33 2.61 7.57
N THR A 200 -8.13 1.75 8.18
CA THR A 200 -7.73 0.96 9.35
C THR A 200 -7.60 -0.51 8.99
N TYR A 201 -6.56 -1.16 9.55
CA TYR A 201 -6.38 -2.58 9.38
C TYR A 201 -7.57 -3.34 9.97
N PRO A 202 -8.24 -4.25 9.24
CA PRO A 202 -9.34 -5.05 9.78
C PRO A 202 -8.84 -6.03 10.86
N ASN A 203 -9.56 -6.09 11.99
CA ASN A 203 -9.26 -7.00 13.12
C ASN A 203 -10.04 -8.31 13.00
#